data_098526d972fd954b9a2d3002960970b9
#
_entry.id   098526d972fd954b9a2d3002960970b9
#
_cell.length_a   1.000
_cell.length_b   1.000
_cell.length_c   1.000
_cell.angle_alpha   90.00
_cell.angle_beta   90.00
_cell.angle_gamma   90.00
#
_symmetry.space_group_name_H-M   'P 1'
#
loop_
_entity.id
_entity.type
_entity.pdbx_description
1 polymer ?
#
loop_
_entity_poly.entity_id
_entity_poly.type
_entity_poly.pdbx_seq_one_letter_code
_entity_poly.pdbx_strand_id
1 'polypeptide(L)'
;RVITLFGEKKNKIPSTVVHGATIEIIWTSIPALILLIVAIPSFALLYSMDEVIDPIITLKVIGNQWYWTYEYSDNLEFSDEPLMFDSYMIPEDDLVIGQYRLLEVDNRVIVPTNTHIRVLITSSDVLH
;
A
#
# COMPACT_ATOMS: atom_id res chain seq x y z
N ARG A 1 17.16 29.60 13.45
CA ARG A 1 18.30 29.47 14.37
C ARG A 1 19.63 29.56 13.63
N VAL A 2 19.83 28.83 12.51
CA VAL A 2 21.06 28.89 11.70
C VAL A 2 21.36 30.32 11.26
N ILE A 3 20.40 31.03 10.65
CA ILE A 3 20.54 32.42 10.16
C ILE A 3 20.92 33.39 11.29
N THR A 4 20.40 33.17 12.50
CA THR A 4 20.64 34.10 13.64
C THR A 4 21.97 33.79 14.35
N LEU A 5 22.42 32.54 14.39
CA LEU A 5 23.66 32.14 15.05
C LEU A 5 24.89 32.27 14.16
N PHE A 6 24.74 31.95 12.86
CA PHE A 6 25.84 31.87 11.89
C PHE A 6 25.80 32.99 10.83
N GLY A 7 25.10 34.08 11.12
CA GLY A 7 25.10 35.27 10.23
C GLY A 7 26.50 35.89 10.08
N GLU A 8 26.82 36.35 8.89
CA GLU A 8 28.11 36.93 8.52
C GLU A 8 28.60 38.03 9.50
N LYS A 9 27.69 38.83 10.05
CA LYS A 9 28.03 39.89 11.03
C LYS A 9 28.57 39.32 12.36
N LYS A 10 28.17 38.09 12.75
CA LYS A 10 28.59 37.43 13.99
C LYS A 10 29.79 36.51 13.79
N ASN A 11 29.86 35.85 12.64
CA ASN A 11 30.92 34.92 12.30
C ASN A 11 31.70 35.44 11.09
N LYS A 12 32.68 36.29 11.35
CA LYS A 12 33.54 36.87 10.32
C LYS A 12 34.52 35.89 9.69
N ILE A 13 34.83 34.79 10.39
CA ILE A 13 35.76 33.76 9.94
C ILE A 13 34.97 32.46 9.82
N PRO A 14 34.71 31.94 8.60
CA PRO A 14 34.04 30.67 8.43
C PRO A 14 34.94 29.51 8.88
N SER A 15 34.32 28.42 9.34
CA SER A 15 35.02 27.18 9.64
C SER A 15 35.59 26.59 8.35
N THR A 16 36.87 26.19 8.38
CA THR A 16 37.56 25.52 7.27
C THR A 16 37.50 24.00 7.36
N VAL A 17 36.70 23.46 8.31
CA VAL A 17 36.56 22.01 8.48
C VAL A 17 35.66 21.49 7.35
N VAL A 18 36.26 20.79 6.38
CA VAL A 18 35.61 20.17 5.23
C VAL A 18 35.46 18.64 5.35
N HIS A 19 36.13 18.03 6.33
CA HIS A 19 36.12 16.59 6.57
C HIS A 19 35.93 16.27 8.06
N GLY A 20 35.19 15.21 8.33
CA GLY A 20 34.99 14.74 9.69
C GLY A 20 34.68 13.25 9.72
N ALA A 21 35.68 12.38 9.54
CA ALA A 21 35.51 10.93 9.50
C ALA A 21 34.69 10.37 10.69
N THR A 22 34.94 10.86 11.89
CA THR A 22 34.20 10.43 13.09
C THR A 22 32.73 10.77 13.02
N ILE A 23 32.37 11.98 12.61
CA ILE A 23 30.98 12.40 12.49
C ILE A 23 30.26 11.66 11.35
N GLU A 24 30.98 11.35 10.26
CA GLU A 24 30.45 10.55 9.15
C GLU A 24 30.10 9.14 9.58
N ILE A 25 30.97 8.49 10.36
CA ILE A 25 30.68 7.16 10.93
C ILE A 25 29.44 7.22 11.83
N ILE A 26 29.30 8.24 12.66
CA ILE A 26 28.15 8.39 13.56
C ILE A 26 26.85 8.54 12.78
N TRP A 27 26.79 9.46 11.81
CA TRP A 27 25.55 9.70 11.08
C TRP A 27 25.19 8.59 10.09
N THR A 28 26.11 7.75 9.66
CA THR A 28 25.83 6.55 8.87
C THR A 28 25.42 5.36 9.74
N SER A 29 26.06 5.21 10.91
CA SER A 29 25.81 4.07 11.80
C SER A 29 24.46 4.16 12.52
N ILE A 30 24.04 5.37 12.94
CA ILE A 30 22.77 5.56 13.64
C ILE A 30 21.56 5.15 12.77
N PRO A 31 21.40 5.63 11.54
CA PRO A 31 20.31 5.17 10.65
C PRO A 31 20.37 3.67 10.35
N ALA A 32 21.57 3.12 10.14
CA ALA A 32 21.74 1.68 9.90
C ALA A 32 21.25 0.85 11.10
N LEU A 33 21.57 1.25 12.32
CA LEU A 33 21.11 0.59 13.54
C LEU A 33 19.59 0.69 13.71
N ILE A 34 19.01 1.85 13.41
CA ILE A 34 17.54 2.04 13.45
C ILE A 34 16.86 1.10 12.46
N LEU A 35 17.36 1.00 11.22
CA LEU A 35 16.82 0.08 10.22
C LEU A 35 16.92 -1.38 10.68
N LEU A 36 18.01 -1.76 11.32
CA LEU A 36 18.18 -3.12 11.84
C LEU A 36 17.14 -3.44 12.94
N ILE A 37 16.89 -2.50 13.84
CA ILE A 37 15.88 -2.66 14.90
C ILE A 37 14.47 -2.76 14.33
N VAL A 38 14.15 -1.96 13.32
CA VAL A 38 12.83 -1.95 12.67
C VAL A 38 12.64 -3.17 11.77
N ALA A 39 13.70 -3.75 11.23
CA ALA A 39 13.61 -4.91 10.33
C ALA A 39 12.98 -6.13 11.02
N ILE A 40 13.30 -6.40 12.28
CA ILE A 40 12.77 -7.57 13.01
C ILE A 40 11.25 -7.59 13.08
N PRO A 41 10.56 -6.56 13.62
CA PRO A 41 9.10 -6.54 13.64
C PRO A 41 8.49 -6.42 12.24
N SER A 42 9.18 -5.76 11.30
CA SER A 42 8.72 -5.63 9.92
C SER A 42 8.66 -7.00 9.22
N PHE A 43 9.69 -7.84 9.37
CA PHE A 43 9.66 -9.20 8.83
C PHE A 43 8.61 -10.08 9.51
N ALA A 44 8.41 -9.95 10.81
CA ALA A 44 7.36 -10.68 11.51
C ALA A 44 5.97 -10.33 10.95
N LEU A 45 5.69 -9.06 10.70
CA LEU A 45 4.45 -8.62 10.07
C LEU A 45 4.31 -9.13 8.62
N LEU A 46 5.39 -9.07 7.84
CA LEU A 46 5.40 -9.56 6.46
C LEU A 46 5.01 -11.04 6.39
N TYR A 47 5.63 -11.88 7.23
CA TYR A 47 5.32 -13.31 7.28
C TYR A 47 3.92 -13.60 7.80
N SER A 48 3.40 -12.80 8.75
CA SER A 48 2.04 -12.98 9.25
C SER A 48 0.97 -12.62 8.22
N MET A 49 1.28 -11.77 7.25
CA MET A 49 0.36 -11.44 6.14
C MET A 49 0.20 -12.60 5.14
N ASP A 50 1.21 -13.46 5.01
CA ASP A 50 1.18 -14.65 4.14
C ASP A 50 0.55 -15.86 4.82
N GLU A 51 0.22 -15.77 6.10
CA GLU A 51 -0.41 -16.86 6.84
C GLU A 51 -1.86 -17.05 6.42
N VAL A 52 -2.13 -18.17 5.79
CA VAL A 52 -3.48 -18.52 5.29
C VAL A 52 -4.18 -19.37 6.33
N ILE A 53 -5.20 -18.81 6.98
CA ILE A 53 -6.05 -19.53 7.91
C ILE A 53 -7.31 -19.98 7.15
N ASP A 54 -7.35 -21.22 6.66
CA ASP A 54 -8.47 -21.90 5.99
C ASP A 54 -9.56 -20.96 5.44
N PRO A 55 -9.31 -20.24 4.33
CA PRO A 55 -10.30 -19.35 3.77
C PRO A 55 -11.43 -20.16 3.14
N ILE A 56 -12.67 -19.79 3.41
CA ILE A 56 -13.84 -20.39 2.80
C ILE A 56 -14.01 -19.87 1.36
N ILE A 57 -13.65 -18.62 1.14
CA ILE A 57 -13.74 -17.96 -0.17
C ILE A 57 -12.41 -17.31 -0.51
N THR A 58 -11.99 -17.49 -1.76
CA THR A 58 -10.87 -16.76 -2.34
C THR A 58 -11.37 -15.81 -3.41
N LEU A 59 -11.11 -14.53 -3.21
CA LEU A 59 -11.42 -13.45 -4.16
C LEU A 59 -10.13 -12.92 -4.75
N LYS A 60 -9.96 -13.01 -6.06
CA LYS A 60 -8.87 -12.38 -6.78
C LYS A 60 -9.30 -11.01 -7.28
N VAL A 61 -8.50 -10.00 -7.01
CA VAL A 61 -8.75 -8.61 -7.36
C VAL A 61 -7.64 -8.12 -8.27
N ILE A 62 -7.98 -7.73 -9.48
CA ILE A 62 -7.03 -7.31 -10.51
C ILE A 62 -7.26 -5.84 -10.80
N GLY A 63 -6.25 -5.00 -10.52
CA GLY A 63 -6.28 -3.58 -10.82
C GLY A 63 -5.93 -3.30 -12.28
N ASN A 64 -6.78 -2.52 -12.94
CA ASN A 64 -6.59 -2.02 -14.29
C ASN A 64 -6.68 -0.49 -14.30
N GLN A 65 -6.22 0.17 -15.34
CA GLN A 65 -6.42 1.61 -15.57
C GLN A 65 -7.79 1.84 -16.27
N TRP A 66 -8.85 2.26 -15.65
CA TRP A 66 -9.10 2.69 -14.26
C TRP A 66 -10.36 1.99 -13.78
N TYR A 67 -10.30 0.68 -13.61
CA TYR A 67 -11.37 -0.19 -13.15
C TYR A 67 -10.79 -1.40 -12.43
N TRP A 68 -11.63 -2.15 -11.73
CA TRP A 68 -11.24 -3.37 -11.04
C TRP A 68 -11.91 -4.59 -11.64
N THR A 69 -11.16 -5.65 -11.83
CA THR A 69 -11.70 -6.97 -12.20
C THR A 69 -11.69 -7.87 -10.97
N TYR A 70 -12.81 -8.53 -10.72
CA TYR A 70 -12.98 -9.46 -9.62
C TYR A 70 -13.23 -10.87 -10.16
N GLU A 71 -12.56 -11.85 -9.53
CA GLU A 71 -12.67 -13.26 -9.88
C GLU A 71 -12.92 -14.08 -8.61
N TYR A 72 -14.03 -14.82 -8.55
CA TYR A 72 -14.35 -15.78 -7.49
C TYR A 72 -13.89 -17.16 -7.93
N SER A 73 -12.84 -17.68 -7.31
CA SER A 73 -12.21 -18.95 -7.70
C SER A 73 -13.00 -20.17 -7.20
N ASP A 74 -13.81 -20.01 -6.15
CA ASP A 74 -14.44 -21.14 -5.47
C ASP A 74 -15.77 -21.56 -6.12
N ASN A 75 -16.18 -20.93 -7.21
CA ASN A 75 -17.41 -21.24 -7.93
C ASN A 75 -17.29 -22.44 -8.88
N LEU A 76 -16.14 -23.10 -8.90
CA LEU A 76 -15.85 -24.25 -9.78
C LEU A 76 -16.69 -25.50 -9.48
N GLU A 77 -17.35 -25.57 -8.31
CA GLU A 77 -18.29 -26.66 -8.00
C GLU A 77 -19.61 -26.56 -8.78
N PHE A 78 -19.98 -25.36 -9.26
CA PHE A 78 -21.23 -25.11 -9.95
C PHE A 78 -21.07 -24.77 -11.44
N SER A 79 -19.88 -24.35 -11.87
CA SER A 79 -19.56 -24.06 -13.27
C SER A 79 -18.09 -24.35 -13.54
N ASP A 80 -17.78 -24.80 -14.76
CA ASP A 80 -16.40 -25.07 -15.19
C ASP A 80 -15.54 -23.81 -15.35
N GLU A 81 -16.15 -22.62 -15.22
CA GLU A 81 -15.48 -21.33 -15.33
C GLU A 81 -15.64 -20.50 -14.04
N PRO A 82 -14.57 -19.77 -13.61
CA PRO A 82 -14.67 -18.88 -12.48
C PRO A 82 -15.63 -17.71 -12.79
N LEU A 83 -16.37 -17.26 -11.78
CA LEU A 83 -17.19 -16.07 -11.91
C LEU A 83 -16.29 -14.83 -11.96
N MET A 84 -16.23 -14.17 -13.11
CA MET A 84 -15.42 -12.97 -13.33
C MET A 84 -16.31 -11.81 -13.79
N PHE A 85 -16.07 -10.62 -13.26
CA PHE A 85 -16.72 -9.39 -13.69
C PHE A 85 -15.83 -8.16 -13.46
N ASP A 86 -16.11 -7.12 -14.23
CA ASP A 86 -15.48 -5.81 -14.10
C ASP A 86 -16.36 -4.86 -13.29
N SER A 87 -15.73 -3.96 -12.56
CA SER A 87 -16.35 -2.95 -11.73
C SER A 87 -15.83 -1.57 -12.11
N TYR A 88 -16.70 -0.75 -12.70
CA TYR A 88 -16.39 0.60 -13.13
C TYR A 88 -17.02 1.62 -12.18
N MET A 89 -16.28 2.69 -11.89
CA MET A 89 -16.80 3.81 -11.13
C MET A 89 -17.89 4.54 -11.93
N ILE A 90 -19.04 4.81 -11.32
CA ILE A 90 -20.12 5.56 -11.95
C ILE A 90 -19.69 7.03 -12.10
N PRO A 91 -19.79 7.62 -13.32
CA PRO A 91 -19.54 9.05 -13.55
C PRO A 91 -20.46 9.93 -12.71
N GLU A 92 -19.99 11.12 -12.36
CA GLU A 92 -20.75 12.04 -11.49
C GLU A 92 -22.11 12.44 -12.08
N ASP A 93 -22.19 12.54 -13.40
CA ASP A 93 -23.42 12.91 -14.13
C ASP A 93 -24.51 11.81 -14.10
N ASP A 94 -24.11 10.57 -13.85
CA ASP A 94 -25.02 9.40 -13.79
C ASP A 94 -25.41 9.01 -12.36
N LEU A 95 -24.90 9.73 -11.35
CA LEU A 95 -25.21 9.44 -9.96
C LEU A 95 -26.64 9.80 -9.58
N VAL A 96 -27.30 8.89 -8.89
CA VAL A 96 -28.65 9.10 -8.34
C VAL A 96 -28.58 9.59 -6.89
N ILE A 97 -29.59 10.29 -6.44
CA ILE A 97 -29.67 10.79 -5.05
C ILE A 97 -29.54 9.63 -4.06
N GLY A 98 -28.54 9.72 -3.18
CA GLY A 98 -28.23 8.71 -2.17
C GLY A 98 -27.00 7.84 -2.52
N GLN A 99 -26.46 7.96 -3.71
CA GLN A 99 -25.22 7.31 -4.11
C GLN A 99 -24.00 8.16 -3.73
N TYR A 100 -22.86 7.48 -3.50
CA TYR A 100 -21.64 8.11 -3.04
C TYR A 100 -20.73 8.52 -4.21
N ARG A 101 -20.42 9.80 -4.28
CA ARG A 101 -19.48 10.35 -5.26
C ARG A 101 -18.10 9.69 -5.12
N LEU A 102 -17.52 9.24 -6.24
CA LEU A 102 -16.20 8.58 -6.35
C LEU A 102 -16.10 7.21 -5.65
N LEU A 103 -17.17 6.67 -5.12
CA LEU A 103 -17.21 5.37 -4.44
C LEU A 103 -18.25 4.42 -5.04
N GLU A 104 -19.21 4.95 -5.80
CA GLU A 104 -20.24 4.13 -6.41
C GLU A 104 -19.72 3.45 -7.66
N VAL A 105 -20.09 2.17 -7.83
CA VAL A 105 -19.71 1.33 -8.97
C VAL A 105 -20.93 0.65 -9.57
N ASP A 106 -20.82 0.26 -10.83
CA ASP A 106 -21.86 -0.47 -11.58
C ASP A 106 -22.06 -1.90 -11.02
N ASN A 107 -20.95 -2.62 -10.76
CA ASN A 107 -20.98 -3.97 -10.23
C ASN A 107 -20.27 -4.02 -8.87
N ARG A 108 -21.01 -4.28 -7.80
CA ARG A 108 -20.47 -4.38 -6.45
C ARG A 108 -20.02 -5.80 -6.13
N VAL A 109 -18.89 -5.92 -5.41
CA VAL A 109 -18.43 -7.17 -4.83
C VAL A 109 -19.36 -7.56 -3.67
N ILE A 110 -19.81 -8.80 -3.68
CA ILE A 110 -20.68 -9.35 -2.65
C ILE A 110 -19.93 -10.43 -1.90
N VAL A 111 -19.81 -10.28 -0.58
CA VAL A 111 -19.12 -11.23 0.29
C VAL A 111 -20.00 -11.58 1.49
N PRO A 112 -19.94 -12.83 2.00
CA PRO A 112 -20.69 -13.23 3.18
C PRO A 112 -20.11 -12.59 4.45
N THR A 113 -20.98 -12.33 5.42
CA THR A 113 -20.58 -11.86 6.75
C THR A 113 -20.07 -13.02 7.62
N ASN A 114 -19.21 -12.70 8.60
CA ASN A 114 -18.63 -13.68 9.54
C ASN A 114 -17.91 -14.88 8.88
N THR A 115 -17.29 -14.64 7.73
CA THR A 115 -16.61 -15.67 6.93
C THR A 115 -15.16 -15.28 6.70
N HIS A 116 -14.24 -16.24 6.78
CA HIS A 116 -12.84 -16.03 6.44
C HIS A 116 -12.68 -15.94 4.92
N ILE A 117 -12.29 -14.78 4.42
CA ILE A 117 -12.12 -14.51 3.00
C ILE A 117 -10.65 -14.19 2.73
N ARG A 118 -10.06 -14.88 1.78
CA ARG A 118 -8.74 -14.56 1.26
C ARG A 118 -8.88 -13.65 0.05
N VAL A 119 -8.25 -12.49 0.10
CA VAL A 119 -8.21 -11.55 -1.02
C VAL A 119 -6.80 -11.55 -1.62
N LEU A 120 -6.69 -11.94 -2.89
CA LEU A 120 -5.45 -11.92 -3.66
C LEU A 120 -5.46 -10.70 -4.58
N ILE A 121 -4.63 -9.72 -4.29
CA ILE A 121 -4.59 -8.45 -5.02
C ILE A 121 -3.40 -8.44 -5.96
N THR A 122 -3.64 -8.13 -7.22
CA THR A 122 -2.61 -7.95 -8.26
C THR A 122 -2.98 -6.82 -9.21
N SER A 123 -2.07 -6.47 -10.09
CA SER A 123 -2.33 -5.53 -11.18
C SER A 123 -2.03 -6.18 -12.54
N SER A 124 -2.71 -5.73 -13.59
CA SER A 124 -2.48 -6.21 -14.95
C SER A 124 -1.58 -5.29 -15.77
N ASP A 125 -1.61 -3.99 -15.49
CA ASP A 125 -0.93 -2.97 -16.30
C ASP A 125 0.13 -2.16 -15.54
N VAL A 126 -0.21 -1.53 -14.44
CA VAL A 126 0.71 -0.73 -13.61
C VAL A 126 0.55 -1.07 -12.14
N LEU A 127 1.51 -0.69 -11.30
CA LEU A 127 1.42 -0.84 -9.85
C LEU A 127 0.17 -0.13 -9.30
N HIS A 128 -0.63 -0.89 -8.57
CA HIS A 128 -1.89 -0.42 -7.96
C HIS A 128 -1.84 -0.57 -6.45
#